data_67c2c14c272a1f31223b7e65541608ee
#
_entry.id   67c2c14c272a1f31223b7e65541608ee
#
_cell.length_a   1.000
_cell.length_b   1.000
_cell.length_c   1.000
_cell.angle_alpha   90.00
_cell.angle_beta   90.00
_cell.angle_gamma   90.00
#
_symmetry.space_group_name_H-M   'P 1'
#
loop_
_entity.id
_entity.type
_entity.pdbx_description
1 polymer ?
#
loop_
_entity_poly.entity_id
_entity_poly.type
_entity_poly.pdbx_seq_one_letter_code
_entity_poly.pdbx_strand_id
1 'polypeptide(L)'
;MNKRKLSVKNFIEDFQSNNSESEDLDESNGEDFSSNLIFDINDLVLDESESNLENYNKLKNILDSCSSCQLSDAFNVVTNGSCVIEGLKSINNKKAYGKVFTAETNSDDWGTSILAVDYAEEGDFLLINSVGDNVAIWGELASKYAENNGIVGVAIYGESRDVDAVVNLDFPVFSVNTVPNAGSPLGEGKLNTDLEIGDMIISPGDFIFGDENGVIIIPKDLFSDVICQTYNIILKESEIKKEIENGRLLSEIVSLR
;
A
#
# COMPACT_ATOMS: atom_id res chain seq x y z
N MET A 1 -1.02 21.65 -10.18
CA MET A 1 -1.27 21.50 -8.73
C MET A 1 -2.56 20.72 -8.38
N ASN A 2 -3.34 20.24 -9.36
CA ASN A 2 -4.62 19.54 -9.10
C ASN A 2 -4.61 18.01 -9.34
N LYS A 3 -3.53 17.46 -9.88
CA LYS A 3 -3.49 16.04 -10.28
C LYS A 3 -3.46 15.04 -9.12
N ARG A 4 -2.73 15.33 -8.03
CA ARG A 4 -2.68 14.44 -6.84
C ARG A 4 -4.01 14.32 -6.07
N LYS A 5 -4.92 15.29 -6.21
CA LYS A 5 -6.23 15.27 -5.52
C LYS A 5 -7.25 14.31 -6.15
N LEU A 6 -7.13 14.03 -7.46
CA LEU A 6 -8.06 13.15 -8.18
C LEU A 6 -7.84 11.67 -7.84
N SER A 7 -6.61 11.24 -7.61
CA SER A 7 -6.26 9.82 -7.50
C SER A 7 -6.79 9.15 -6.22
N VAL A 8 -6.68 9.82 -5.06
CA VAL A 8 -7.25 9.28 -3.82
C VAL A 8 -8.78 9.38 -3.82
N LYS A 9 -9.36 10.35 -4.54
CA LYS A 9 -10.81 10.42 -4.78
C LYS A 9 -11.30 9.20 -5.55
N ASN A 10 -10.64 8.83 -6.63
CA ASN A 10 -10.97 7.64 -7.42
C ASN A 10 -10.85 6.35 -6.60
N PHE A 11 -9.80 6.22 -5.77
CA PHE A 11 -9.63 5.09 -4.86
C PHE A 11 -10.82 4.95 -3.87
N ILE A 12 -11.26 6.06 -3.28
CA ILE A 12 -12.40 6.06 -2.35
C ILE A 12 -13.72 5.76 -3.09
N GLU A 13 -13.93 6.28 -4.31
CA GLU A 13 -15.12 6.01 -5.15
C GLU A 13 -15.24 4.53 -5.50
N ASP A 14 -14.15 3.89 -5.92
CA ASP A 14 -14.10 2.47 -6.23
C ASP A 14 -14.39 1.61 -4.98
N PHE A 15 -13.90 2.03 -3.81
CA PHE A 15 -14.11 1.34 -2.55
C PHE A 15 -15.58 1.34 -2.11
N GLN A 16 -16.29 2.48 -2.24
CA GLN A 16 -17.70 2.60 -1.84
C GLN A 16 -18.65 1.87 -2.78
N SER A 17 -18.36 1.80 -4.09
CA SER A 17 -19.19 1.08 -5.05
C SER A 17 -19.21 -0.44 -4.80
N ASN A 18 -18.17 -0.99 -4.16
CA ASN A 18 -18.07 -2.41 -3.84
C ASN A 18 -18.71 -2.81 -2.49
N ASN A 19 -18.85 -1.87 -1.54
CA ASN A 19 -19.45 -2.15 -0.23
C ASN A 19 -20.98 -2.09 -0.18
N SER A 20 -21.66 -1.67 -1.26
CA SER A 20 -23.11 -1.62 -1.32
C SER A 20 -23.82 -2.98 -1.52
N GLU A 21 -23.08 -4.09 -1.68
CA GLU A 21 -23.63 -5.43 -1.94
C GLU A 21 -23.49 -6.44 -0.79
N SER A 22 -22.92 -6.07 0.38
CA SER A 22 -22.77 -7.00 1.52
C SER A 22 -23.51 -6.55 2.77
N GLU A 23 -24.83 -6.56 2.75
CA GLU A 23 -25.66 -6.66 3.96
C GLU A 23 -25.98 -8.15 4.17
N ASP A 24 -25.34 -8.80 5.13
CA ASP A 24 -25.80 -9.87 6.02
C ASP A 24 -24.62 -10.63 6.62
N LEU A 25 -24.05 -10.15 7.73
CA LEU A 25 -23.24 -10.96 8.64
C LEU A 25 -23.61 -10.67 10.09
N ASP A 26 -23.94 -11.75 10.75
CA ASP A 26 -24.47 -12.02 12.07
C ASP A 26 -23.69 -11.32 13.22
N GLU A 27 -24.44 -10.60 14.07
CA GLU A 27 -23.93 -10.04 15.33
C GLU A 27 -23.67 -11.15 16.36
N SER A 28 -22.41 -11.42 16.70
CA SER A 28 -22.08 -12.05 17.99
C SER A 28 -20.70 -11.70 18.52
N ASN A 29 -20.69 -10.91 19.62
CA ASN A 29 -19.64 -10.80 20.63
C ASN A 29 -18.27 -10.24 20.24
N GLY A 30 -18.18 -8.92 20.13
CA GLY A 30 -16.95 -8.13 20.33
C GLY A 30 -17.31 -6.91 21.17
N GLU A 31 -16.54 -6.60 22.18
CA GLU A 31 -16.69 -5.33 22.90
C GLU A 31 -16.61 -4.18 21.91
N ASP A 32 -17.62 -3.32 21.96
CA ASP A 32 -17.83 -2.19 21.07
C ASP A 32 -16.70 -1.17 21.18
N PHE A 33 -15.64 -1.32 20.38
CA PHE A 33 -14.55 -0.34 20.23
C PHE A 33 -14.91 0.81 19.28
N SER A 34 -16.09 0.77 18.63
CA SER A 34 -16.54 1.78 17.65
C SER A 34 -16.89 3.13 18.29
N SER A 35 -17.13 3.16 19.61
CA SER A 35 -17.60 4.37 20.31
C SER A 35 -16.55 5.48 20.51
N ASN A 36 -15.28 5.25 20.17
CA ASN A 36 -14.18 6.21 20.32
C ASN A 36 -13.58 6.73 19.01
N LEU A 37 -14.09 6.33 17.87
CA LEU A 37 -13.64 6.84 16.58
C LEU A 37 -14.13 8.27 16.34
N ILE A 38 -13.20 9.17 16.02
CA ILE A 38 -13.49 10.58 15.71
C ILE A 38 -14.25 10.70 14.37
N PHE A 39 -14.22 9.66 13.53
CA PHE A 39 -15.03 9.53 12.30
C PHE A 39 -15.15 8.05 11.90
N ASP A 40 -16.27 7.70 11.27
CA ASP A 40 -16.43 6.42 10.58
C ASP A 40 -15.96 6.60 9.12
N ILE A 41 -15.05 5.73 8.65
CA ILE A 41 -14.59 5.79 7.26
C ILE A 41 -15.73 5.47 6.29
N ASN A 42 -16.75 4.71 6.74
CA ASN A 42 -17.96 4.44 5.97
C ASN A 42 -18.85 5.68 5.79
N ASP A 43 -18.67 6.74 6.60
CA ASP A 43 -19.30 8.05 6.42
C ASP A 43 -18.65 8.88 5.30
N LEU A 44 -17.59 8.34 4.63
CA LEU A 44 -17.03 8.88 3.40
C LEU A 44 -18.00 8.70 2.23
N VAL A 45 -19.20 9.26 2.34
CA VAL A 45 -20.12 9.39 1.20
C VAL A 45 -19.56 10.46 0.27
N LEU A 46 -19.31 10.11 -0.98
CA LEU A 46 -18.72 10.99 -1.98
C LEU A 46 -19.79 11.87 -2.63
N ASP A 47 -20.36 12.78 -1.86
CA ASP A 47 -20.97 13.96 -2.44
C ASP A 47 -19.99 15.15 -2.33
N GLU A 48 -20.24 16.24 -3.06
CA GLU A 48 -19.38 17.44 -3.04
C GLU A 48 -19.56 18.28 -1.75
N SER A 49 -19.98 17.65 -0.63
CA SER A 49 -20.20 18.35 0.63
C SER A 49 -18.88 18.65 1.37
N GLU A 50 -18.86 19.69 2.20
CA GLU A 50 -17.68 20.05 3.01
C GLU A 50 -17.28 18.93 3.98
N SER A 51 -18.24 18.09 4.45
CA SER A 51 -17.98 16.95 5.33
C SER A 51 -17.10 15.87 4.67
N ASN A 52 -17.30 15.62 3.39
CA ASN A 52 -16.50 14.61 2.65
C ASN A 52 -15.06 15.05 2.41
N LEU A 53 -14.85 16.35 2.16
CA LEU A 53 -13.49 16.88 2.04
C LEU A 53 -12.74 16.78 3.37
N GLU A 54 -13.42 16.96 4.50
CA GLU A 54 -12.82 16.81 5.82
C GLU A 54 -12.44 15.35 6.09
N ASN A 55 -13.32 14.40 5.83
CA ASN A 55 -13.07 12.95 6.00
C ASN A 55 -11.94 12.47 5.08
N TYR A 56 -11.94 12.92 3.83
CA TYR A 56 -10.85 12.67 2.90
C TYR A 56 -9.50 13.18 3.43
N ASN A 57 -9.46 14.41 3.95
CA ASN A 57 -8.24 14.95 4.51
C ASN A 57 -7.79 14.19 5.77
N LYS A 58 -8.72 13.71 6.60
CA LYS A 58 -8.40 12.86 7.76
C LYS A 58 -7.75 11.53 7.31
N LEU A 59 -8.36 10.82 6.37
CA LEU A 59 -7.81 9.59 5.82
C LEU A 59 -6.42 9.82 5.24
N LYS A 60 -6.27 10.84 4.41
CA LYS A 60 -4.98 11.21 3.84
C LYS A 60 -3.94 11.50 4.92
N ASN A 61 -4.29 12.24 5.96
CA ASN A 61 -3.38 12.55 7.07
C ASN A 61 -2.96 11.28 7.83
N ILE A 62 -3.85 10.31 8.02
CA ILE A 62 -3.51 9.02 8.61
C ILE A 62 -2.49 8.31 7.73
N LEU A 63 -2.76 8.15 6.43
CA LEU A 63 -1.89 7.46 5.49
C LEU A 63 -0.54 8.15 5.31
N ASP A 64 -0.50 9.49 5.29
CA ASP A 64 0.75 10.25 5.20
C ASP A 64 1.59 10.11 6.48
N SER A 65 0.97 9.96 7.65
CA SER A 65 1.66 9.92 8.94
C SER A 65 1.99 8.51 9.43
N CYS A 66 1.22 7.49 9.05
CA CYS A 66 1.45 6.12 9.50
C CYS A 66 2.67 5.48 8.80
N SER A 67 3.11 4.36 9.35
CA SER A 67 4.14 3.47 8.79
C SER A 67 3.56 2.12 8.41
N SER A 68 4.29 1.36 7.57
CA SER A 68 3.95 -0.04 7.28
C SER A 68 3.91 -0.89 8.54
N CYS A 69 4.70 -0.56 9.58
CA CYS A 69 4.68 -1.26 10.87
C CYS A 69 3.31 -1.10 11.57
N GLN A 70 2.81 0.13 11.66
CA GLN A 70 1.50 0.40 12.30
C GLN A 70 0.34 -0.24 11.52
N LEU A 71 0.39 -0.21 10.20
CA LEU A 71 -0.59 -0.89 9.34
C LEU A 71 -0.52 -2.41 9.49
N SER A 72 0.68 -2.99 9.58
CA SER A 72 0.88 -4.42 9.82
C SER A 72 0.35 -4.86 11.19
N ASP A 73 0.60 -4.05 12.23
CA ASP A 73 0.06 -4.32 13.57
C ASP A 73 -1.47 -4.23 13.59
N ALA A 74 -2.04 -3.22 12.91
CA ALA A 74 -3.48 -3.08 12.76
C ALA A 74 -4.10 -4.27 12.03
N PHE A 75 -3.50 -4.69 10.91
CA PHE A 75 -3.93 -5.86 10.15
C PHE A 75 -3.91 -7.13 11.01
N ASN A 76 -2.85 -7.32 11.80
CA ASN A 76 -2.77 -8.46 12.71
C ASN A 76 -3.88 -8.44 13.78
N VAL A 77 -4.21 -7.26 14.32
CA VAL A 77 -5.31 -7.13 15.29
C VAL A 77 -6.67 -7.49 14.66
N VAL A 78 -6.92 -7.04 13.42
CA VAL A 78 -8.18 -7.28 12.72
C VAL A 78 -8.34 -8.74 12.27
N THR A 79 -7.25 -9.36 11.76
CA THR A 79 -7.33 -10.66 11.05
C THR A 79 -6.63 -11.80 11.79
N ASN A 80 -5.78 -11.50 12.77
CA ASN A 80 -4.83 -12.43 13.37
C ASN A 80 -3.83 -13.04 12.35
N GLY A 81 -3.57 -12.31 11.24
CA GLY A 81 -2.73 -12.72 10.11
C GLY A 81 -1.59 -11.74 9.82
N SER A 82 -0.93 -11.93 8.68
CA SER A 82 0.12 -11.05 8.15
C SER A 82 -0.26 -10.49 6.79
N CYS A 83 0.06 -9.22 6.55
CA CYS A 83 -0.13 -8.54 5.26
C CYS A 83 1.19 -8.17 4.58
N VAL A 84 2.32 -8.63 5.11
CA VAL A 84 3.66 -8.27 4.63
C VAL A 84 4.02 -9.10 3.40
N ILE A 85 4.39 -8.43 2.30
CA ILE A 85 4.98 -9.10 1.14
C ILE A 85 6.47 -9.31 1.44
N GLU A 86 6.82 -10.53 1.83
CA GLU A 86 8.17 -10.87 2.26
C GLU A 86 9.19 -10.66 1.13
N GLY A 87 10.39 -10.20 1.50
CA GLY A 87 11.50 -10.00 0.58
C GLY A 87 11.53 -8.63 -0.10
N LEU A 88 10.41 -7.93 -0.26
CA LEU A 88 10.40 -6.59 -0.84
C LEU A 88 11.11 -5.58 0.05
N LYS A 89 12.04 -4.82 -0.52
CA LYS A 89 12.82 -3.77 0.14
C LYS A 89 12.75 -2.48 -0.65
N SER A 90 12.70 -1.35 0.05
CA SER A 90 12.81 -0.05 -0.59
C SER A 90 14.22 0.16 -1.17
N ILE A 91 14.28 0.64 -2.42
CA ILE A 91 15.55 1.00 -3.08
C ILE A 91 15.97 2.43 -2.68
N ASN A 92 15.03 3.33 -2.50
CA ASN A 92 15.30 4.76 -2.31
C ASN A 92 14.68 5.37 -1.05
N ASN A 93 14.20 4.55 -0.12
CA ASN A 93 13.60 4.98 1.15
C ASN A 93 12.46 6.00 0.99
N LYS A 94 11.71 5.87 -0.08
CA LYS A 94 10.52 6.69 -0.34
C LYS A 94 9.27 5.92 0.04
N LYS A 95 8.25 6.66 0.52
CA LYS A 95 6.94 6.12 0.86
C LYS A 95 5.98 6.31 -0.29
N ALA A 96 5.18 5.28 -0.56
CA ALA A 96 4.01 5.37 -1.43
C ALA A 96 2.90 4.45 -0.94
N TYR A 97 1.67 4.80 -1.33
CA TYR A 97 0.48 3.98 -1.12
C TYR A 97 -0.55 4.28 -2.19
N GLY A 98 -1.41 3.32 -2.47
CA GLY A 98 -2.45 3.46 -3.48
C GLY A 98 -3.22 2.17 -3.72
N LYS A 99 -4.10 2.21 -4.70
CA LYS A 99 -4.78 1.04 -5.25
C LYS A 99 -3.77 0.26 -6.09
N VAL A 100 -3.73 -1.06 -5.91
CA VAL A 100 -2.79 -1.89 -6.66
C VAL A 100 -3.28 -2.13 -8.08
N PHE A 101 -2.42 -1.87 -9.06
CA PHE A 101 -2.50 -2.41 -10.41
C PHE A 101 -1.50 -3.55 -10.52
N THR A 102 -1.98 -4.75 -10.85
CA THR A 102 -1.18 -5.97 -10.85
C THR A 102 -0.64 -6.31 -12.25
N ALA A 103 0.58 -6.85 -12.30
CA ALA A 103 1.14 -7.46 -13.49
C ALA A 103 1.93 -8.72 -13.15
N GLU A 104 1.88 -9.73 -14.02
CA GLU A 104 2.68 -10.94 -13.92
C GLU A 104 3.46 -11.15 -15.21
N THR A 105 4.76 -11.41 -15.10
CA THR A 105 5.62 -11.65 -16.25
C THR A 105 6.78 -12.60 -15.92
N ASN A 106 7.50 -13.04 -16.94
CA ASN A 106 8.78 -13.73 -16.74
C ASN A 106 9.91 -12.71 -16.50
N SER A 107 10.96 -13.12 -15.81
CA SER A 107 12.10 -12.25 -15.49
C SER A 107 12.87 -11.73 -16.70
N ASP A 108 12.73 -12.33 -17.88
CA ASP A 108 13.36 -11.89 -19.13
C ASP A 108 12.50 -10.92 -19.96
N ASP A 109 11.28 -10.60 -19.47
CA ASP A 109 10.33 -9.71 -20.15
C ASP A 109 10.05 -8.41 -19.36
N TRP A 110 10.81 -7.36 -19.63
CA TRP A 110 10.50 -6.03 -19.09
C TRP A 110 9.42 -5.27 -19.88
N GLY A 111 9.03 -5.75 -21.07
CA GLY A 111 7.97 -5.13 -21.89
C GLY A 111 6.63 -5.10 -21.18
N THR A 112 6.27 -6.17 -20.47
CA THR A 112 5.05 -6.22 -19.65
C THR A 112 5.04 -5.15 -18.55
N SER A 113 6.19 -4.84 -17.95
CA SER A 113 6.30 -3.77 -16.95
C SER A 113 5.96 -2.39 -17.53
N ILE A 114 6.32 -2.12 -18.77
CA ILE A 114 5.98 -0.87 -19.46
C ILE A 114 4.50 -0.84 -19.84
N LEU A 115 3.96 -1.96 -20.33
CA LEU A 115 2.52 -2.07 -20.59
C LEU A 115 1.70 -1.87 -19.30
N ALA A 116 2.19 -2.32 -18.15
CA ALA A 116 1.52 -2.05 -16.86
C ALA A 116 1.40 -0.54 -16.58
N VAL A 117 2.43 0.26 -16.92
CA VAL A 117 2.36 1.74 -16.82
C VAL A 117 1.34 2.32 -17.80
N ASP A 118 1.27 1.78 -19.02
CA ASP A 118 0.36 2.30 -20.07
C ASP A 118 -1.12 2.06 -19.72
N TYR A 119 -1.43 0.96 -19.01
CA TYR A 119 -2.79 0.55 -18.70
C TYR A 119 -3.26 0.93 -17.29
N ALA A 120 -2.34 1.26 -16.39
CA ALA A 120 -2.68 1.72 -15.06
C ALA A 120 -3.20 3.17 -15.07
N GLU A 121 -3.98 3.52 -14.07
CA GLU A 121 -4.54 4.86 -13.90
C GLU A 121 -3.62 5.75 -13.06
N GLU A 122 -3.74 7.08 -13.22
CA GLU A 122 -3.07 8.05 -12.35
C GLU A 122 -3.45 7.79 -10.88
N GLY A 123 -2.45 7.56 -10.03
CA GLY A 123 -2.61 7.24 -8.61
C GLY A 123 -2.53 5.76 -8.27
N ASP A 124 -2.48 4.90 -9.26
CA ASP A 124 -2.24 3.48 -9.02
C ASP A 124 -0.81 3.24 -8.52
N PHE A 125 -0.66 2.19 -7.72
CA PHE A 125 0.61 1.62 -7.33
C PHE A 125 0.81 0.30 -8.09
N LEU A 126 1.91 0.16 -8.83
CA LEU A 126 2.17 -1.07 -9.59
C LEU A 126 2.75 -2.16 -8.69
N LEU A 127 2.17 -3.35 -8.72
CA LEU A 127 2.76 -4.57 -8.18
C LEU A 127 3.03 -5.54 -9.32
N ILE A 128 4.31 -5.84 -9.55
CA ILE A 128 4.74 -6.69 -10.66
C ILE A 128 5.36 -7.96 -10.09
N ASN A 129 4.74 -9.11 -10.35
CA ASN A 129 5.30 -10.42 -10.05
C ASN A 129 6.15 -10.89 -11.23
N SER A 130 7.46 -10.98 -11.01
CA SER A 130 8.44 -11.44 -12.01
C SER A 130 8.86 -12.86 -11.73
N VAL A 131 8.34 -13.79 -12.50
CA VAL A 131 8.64 -15.21 -12.34
C VAL A 131 10.01 -15.53 -12.97
N GLY A 132 10.94 -16.04 -12.17
CA GLY A 132 12.32 -16.35 -12.57
C GLY A 132 13.32 -15.50 -11.80
N ASP A 133 14.62 -15.71 -12.07
CA ASP A 133 15.71 -15.14 -11.30
C ASP A 133 16.74 -14.41 -12.17
N ASN A 134 17.50 -13.49 -11.53
CA ASN A 134 18.74 -12.91 -12.05
C ASN A 134 18.62 -12.00 -13.30
N VAL A 135 17.43 -11.50 -13.61
CA VAL A 135 17.22 -10.56 -14.71
C VAL A 135 16.30 -9.44 -14.26
N ALA A 136 16.73 -8.20 -14.43
CA ALA A 136 15.96 -7.02 -14.02
C ALA A 136 14.90 -6.67 -15.08
N ILE A 137 13.69 -6.43 -14.60
CA ILE A 137 12.55 -5.98 -15.42
C ILE A 137 12.21 -4.51 -15.21
N TRP A 138 12.92 -3.83 -14.30
CA TRP A 138 12.67 -2.43 -13.92
C TRP A 138 13.99 -1.69 -13.64
N GLY A 139 14.00 -0.37 -13.92
CA GLY A 139 15.14 0.49 -13.65
C GLY A 139 14.79 1.97 -13.79
N GLU A 140 15.80 2.83 -14.00
CA GLU A 140 15.66 4.29 -14.06
C GLU A 140 14.62 4.75 -15.10
N LEU A 141 14.71 4.25 -16.34
CA LEU A 141 13.83 4.72 -17.43
C LEU A 141 12.37 4.38 -17.18
N ALA A 142 12.09 3.17 -16.68
CA ALA A 142 10.75 2.74 -16.32
C ALA A 142 10.20 3.56 -15.14
N SER A 143 11.02 3.86 -14.14
CA SER A 143 10.65 4.71 -13.00
C SER A 143 10.25 6.12 -13.43
N LYS A 144 11.06 6.77 -14.28
CA LYS A 144 10.74 8.10 -14.83
C LYS A 144 9.48 8.08 -15.71
N TYR A 145 9.28 7.01 -16.46
CA TYR A 145 8.10 6.85 -17.28
C TYR A 145 6.85 6.71 -16.42
N ALA A 146 6.89 5.87 -15.38
CA ALA A 146 5.79 5.70 -14.44
C ALA A 146 5.46 7.00 -13.69
N GLU A 147 6.47 7.71 -13.17
CA GLU A 147 6.30 9.01 -12.52
C GLU A 147 5.60 10.04 -13.43
N ASN A 148 6.00 10.11 -14.70
CA ASN A 148 5.40 11.03 -15.69
C ASN A 148 3.94 10.66 -16.03
N ASN A 149 3.54 9.40 -15.86
CA ASN A 149 2.17 8.93 -16.07
C ASN A 149 1.32 8.98 -14.78
N GLY A 150 1.86 9.52 -13.69
CA GLY A 150 1.11 9.72 -12.44
C GLY A 150 1.00 8.48 -11.56
N ILE A 151 1.75 7.42 -11.85
CA ILE A 151 1.89 6.25 -10.96
C ILE A 151 2.55 6.70 -9.67
N VAL A 152 2.09 6.19 -8.52
CA VAL A 152 2.56 6.64 -7.20
C VAL A 152 3.75 5.86 -6.68
N GLY A 153 4.00 4.67 -7.19
CA GLY A 153 5.13 3.81 -6.81
C GLY A 153 5.07 2.45 -7.49
N VAL A 154 6.15 1.68 -7.36
CA VAL A 154 6.23 0.32 -7.91
C VAL A 154 6.88 -0.65 -6.93
N ALA A 155 6.33 -1.84 -6.81
CA ALA A 155 6.92 -2.99 -6.14
C ALA A 155 7.14 -4.11 -7.15
N ILE A 156 8.40 -4.55 -7.29
CA ILE A 156 8.80 -5.63 -8.17
C ILE A 156 9.10 -6.86 -7.29
N TYR A 157 8.23 -7.83 -7.30
CA TYR A 157 8.53 -9.14 -6.71
C TYR A 157 9.44 -9.91 -7.68
N GLY A 158 10.68 -9.48 -7.69
CA GLY A 158 11.75 -9.85 -8.62
C GLY A 158 12.89 -8.84 -8.56
N GLU A 159 13.65 -8.70 -9.66
CA GLU A 159 14.85 -7.90 -9.71
C GLU A 159 14.64 -6.55 -10.41
N SER A 160 15.35 -5.53 -9.88
CA SER A 160 15.52 -4.21 -10.48
C SER A 160 16.99 -3.91 -10.78
N ARG A 161 17.26 -2.75 -11.43
CA ARG A 161 18.62 -2.27 -11.73
C ARG A 161 18.72 -0.76 -11.63
N ASP A 162 19.86 -0.20 -12.01
CA ASP A 162 20.13 1.25 -12.06
C ASP A 162 19.96 1.93 -10.68
N VAL A 163 20.38 1.24 -9.60
CA VAL A 163 20.20 1.67 -8.19
C VAL A 163 20.75 3.08 -7.95
N ASP A 164 21.91 3.41 -8.52
CA ASP A 164 22.57 4.71 -8.39
C ASP A 164 21.74 5.86 -8.97
N ALA A 165 20.95 5.60 -10.02
CA ALA A 165 20.02 6.57 -10.56
C ALA A 165 18.69 6.57 -9.79
N VAL A 166 18.13 5.38 -9.48
CA VAL A 166 16.83 5.22 -8.81
C VAL A 166 16.83 5.86 -7.41
N VAL A 167 17.94 5.77 -6.65
CA VAL A 167 18.00 6.38 -5.31
C VAL A 167 17.86 7.90 -5.32
N ASN A 168 18.10 8.55 -6.46
CA ASN A 168 17.98 9.99 -6.65
C ASN A 168 16.61 10.43 -7.17
N LEU A 169 15.69 9.50 -7.48
CA LEU A 169 14.34 9.81 -7.92
C LEU A 169 13.42 10.04 -6.72
N ASP A 170 12.39 10.85 -6.91
CA ASP A 170 11.31 10.98 -5.93
C ASP A 170 10.25 9.87 -6.07
N PHE A 171 10.33 9.07 -7.14
CA PHE A 171 9.46 7.95 -7.42
C PHE A 171 9.81 6.73 -6.57
N PRO A 172 8.91 6.23 -5.69
CA PRO A 172 9.15 5.08 -4.81
C PRO A 172 9.32 3.77 -5.59
N VAL A 173 10.43 3.05 -5.33
CA VAL A 173 10.74 1.77 -5.95
C VAL A 173 11.09 0.74 -4.87
N PHE A 174 10.42 -0.41 -4.94
CA PHE A 174 10.65 -1.56 -4.08
C PHE A 174 10.99 -2.77 -4.95
N SER A 175 11.96 -3.60 -4.53
CA SER A 175 12.25 -4.87 -5.19
C SER A 175 12.81 -5.89 -4.21
N VAL A 176 12.78 -7.17 -4.63
CA VAL A 176 13.38 -8.25 -3.84
C VAL A 176 14.90 -8.18 -3.92
N ASN A 177 15.44 -7.90 -5.12
CA ASN A 177 16.88 -7.86 -5.34
C ASN A 177 17.24 -6.89 -6.47
N THR A 178 18.56 -6.69 -6.68
CA THR A 178 19.08 -5.84 -7.76
C THR A 178 20.17 -6.56 -8.53
N VAL A 179 20.11 -6.51 -9.87
CA VAL A 179 21.06 -7.14 -10.78
C VAL A 179 21.35 -6.22 -11.97
N PRO A 180 22.53 -6.29 -12.61
CA PRO A 180 22.89 -5.39 -13.71
C PRO A 180 22.30 -5.76 -15.06
N ASN A 181 21.97 -7.03 -15.30
CA ASN A 181 21.46 -7.54 -16.57
C ASN A 181 19.95 -7.31 -16.69
N ALA A 182 19.48 -7.13 -17.93
CA ALA A 182 18.07 -7.00 -18.25
C ALA A 182 17.67 -7.97 -19.36
N GLY A 183 16.36 -8.29 -19.37
CA GLY A 183 15.75 -9.09 -20.44
C GLY A 183 15.40 -8.27 -21.68
N SER A 184 14.31 -8.64 -22.32
CA SER A 184 13.83 -8.12 -23.60
C SER A 184 12.42 -7.48 -23.48
N PRO A 185 12.02 -6.58 -24.38
CA PRO A 185 10.71 -5.95 -24.37
C PRO A 185 9.66 -6.86 -25.06
N LEU A 186 9.31 -7.99 -24.46
CA LEU A 186 8.40 -8.95 -25.11
C LEU A 186 6.93 -8.56 -24.94
N GLY A 187 6.50 -8.15 -23.74
CA GLY A 187 5.12 -7.78 -23.45
C GLY A 187 4.15 -8.95 -23.46
N GLU A 188 4.60 -10.13 -23.05
CA GLU A 188 3.86 -11.41 -23.11
C GLU A 188 3.20 -11.79 -21.78
N GLY A 189 3.32 -10.93 -20.75
CA GLY A 189 2.78 -11.17 -19.42
C GLY A 189 1.28 -10.88 -19.33
N LYS A 190 0.76 -10.95 -18.09
CA LYS A 190 -0.65 -10.67 -17.75
C LYS A 190 -0.75 -9.35 -17.01
N LEU A 191 -1.82 -8.61 -17.25
CA LEU A 191 -2.12 -7.34 -16.61
C LEU A 191 -3.47 -7.40 -15.90
N ASN A 192 -3.54 -6.74 -14.74
CA ASN A 192 -4.77 -6.54 -13.99
C ASN A 192 -5.49 -7.86 -13.66
N THR A 193 -4.71 -8.87 -13.20
CA THR A 193 -5.19 -10.20 -12.78
C THR A 193 -4.70 -10.48 -11.38
N ASP A 194 -5.33 -11.42 -10.68
CA ASP A 194 -4.86 -11.86 -9.37
C ASP A 194 -3.42 -12.37 -9.46
N LEU A 195 -2.61 -12.03 -8.45
CA LEU A 195 -1.24 -12.52 -8.28
C LEU A 195 -1.17 -13.48 -7.11
N GLU A 196 -0.41 -14.55 -7.28
CA GLU A 196 -0.02 -15.46 -6.20
C GLU A 196 1.42 -15.14 -5.78
N ILE A 197 1.61 -14.60 -4.55
CA ILE A 197 2.92 -14.28 -3.98
C ILE A 197 3.04 -14.95 -2.61
N GLY A 198 3.85 -16.00 -2.52
CA GLY A 198 3.89 -16.85 -1.33
C GLY A 198 2.52 -17.49 -1.08
N ASP A 199 1.99 -17.31 0.14
CA ASP A 199 0.66 -17.82 0.52
C ASP A 199 -0.45 -16.77 0.31
N MET A 200 -0.15 -15.61 -0.29
CA MET A 200 -1.09 -14.52 -0.51
C MET A 200 -1.65 -14.53 -1.93
N ILE A 201 -2.96 -14.26 -2.04
CA ILE A 201 -3.61 -13.89 -3.29
C ILE A 201 -3.86 -12.38 -3.22
N ILE A 202 -3.34 -11.65 -4.20
CA ILE A 202 -3.44 -10.19 -4.30
C ILE A 202 -4.28 -9.85 -5.52
N SER A 203 -5.40 -9.20 -5.30
CA SER A 203 -6.33 -8.83 -6.37
C SER A 203 -6.12 -7.37 -6.83
N PRO A 204 -6.38 -7.07 -8.10
CA PRO A 204 -6.46 -5.69 -8.55
C PRO A 204 -7.43 -4.88 -7.68
N GLY A 205 -7.01 -3.68 -7.30
CA GLY A 205 -7.80 -2.80 -6.43
C GLY A 205 -7.58 -2.99 -4.93
N ASP A 206 -6.82 -3.98 -4.48
CA ASP A 206 -6.36 -4.05 -3.09
C ASP A 206 -5.51 -2.82 -2.75
N PHE A 207 -5.41 -2.49 -1.46
CA PHE A 207 -4.58 -1.38 -1.02
C PHE A 207 -3.16 -1.84 -0.76
N ILE A 208 -2.19 -1.14 -1.33
CA ILE A 208 -0.76 -1.38 -1.13
C ILE A 208 -0.11 -0.17 -0.46
N PHE A 209 0.82 -0.42 0.45
CA PHE A 209 1.60 0.60 1.13
C PHE A 209 3.05 0.13 1.24
N GLY A 210 3.98 1.00 0.87
CA GLY A 210 5.42 0.75 0.98
C GLY A 210 6.15 1.90 1.62
N ASP A 211 7.12 1.59 2.50
CA ASP A 211 8.06 2.54 3.10
C ASP A 211 9.44 1.88 3.28
N GLU A 212 10.34 2.50 4.07
CA GLU A 212 11.67 1.98 4.33
C GLU A 212 11.69 0.60 5.02
N ASN A 213 10.61 0.20 5.69
CA ASN A 213 10.53 -1.10 6.38
C ASN A 213 10.14 -2.23 5.43
N GLY A 214 9.43 -1.93 4.34
CA GLY A 214 8.98 -2.92 3.37
C GLY A 214 7.64 -2.57 2.73
N VAL A 215 6.96 -3.58 2.19
CA VAL A 215 5.68 -3.44 1.50
C VAL A 215 4.64 -4.34 2.14
N ILE A 216 3.45 -3.80 2.33
CA ILE A 216 2.27 -4.53 2.81
C ILE A 216 1.13 -4.43 1.81
N ILE A 217 0.24 -5.41 1.86
CA ILE A 217 -1.00 -5.44 1.07
C ILE A 217 -2.20 -5.64 2.00
N ILE A 218 -3.23 -4.86 1.78
CA ILE A 218 -4.49 -4.96 2.53
C ILE A 218 -5.60 -5.23 1.54
N PRO A 219 -6.31 -6.37 1.64
CA PRO A 219 -7.48 -6.63 0.82
C PRO A 219 -8.48 -5.48 0.92
N LYS A 220 -9.07 -5.08 -0.20
CA LYS A 220 -9.98 -3.94 -0.26
C LYS A 220 -11.12 -4.02 0.76
N ASP A 221 -11.63 -5.23 1.01
CA ASP A 221 -12.75 -5.46 1.94
C ASP A 221 -12.35 -5.23 3.42
N LEU A 222 -11.06 -5.28 3.75
CA LEU A 222 -10.52 -5.05 5.10
C LEU A 222 -9.96 -3.64 5.29
N PHE A 223 -9.91 -2.83 4.24
CA PHE A 223 -9.25 -1.52 4.26
C PHE A 223 -9.79 -0.61 5.35
N SER A 224 -11.11 -0.48 5.46
CA SER A 224 -11.78 0.36 6.45
C SER A 224 -11.38 -0.02 7.88
N ASP A 225 -11.52 -1.30 8.22
CA ASP A 225 -11.26 -1.80 9.57
C ASP A 225 -9.77 -1.64 9.97
N VAL A 226 -8.87 -1.94 9.01
CA VAL A 226 -7.43 -1.79 9.23
C VAL A 226 -7.05 -0.32 9.42
N ILE A 227 -7.61 0.62 8.64
CA ILE A 227 -7.32 2.04 8.81
C ILE A 227 -7.86 2.58 10.14
N CYS A 228 -9.07 2.18 10.53
CA CYS A 228 -9.62 2.53 11.85
C CYS A 228 -8.71 2.02 12.97
N GLN A 229 -8.28 0.78 12.89
CA GLN A 229 -7.37 0.20 13.89
C GLN A 229 -5.97 0.85 13.86
N THR A 230 -5.47 1.24 12.68
CA THR A 230 -4.21 1.97 12.53
C THR A 230 -4.26 3.29 13.29
N TYR A 231 -5.36 4.04 13.18
CA TYR A 231 -5.55 5.29 13.92
C TYR A 231 -5.50 5.06 15.44
N ASN A 232 -6.15 4.02 15.96
CA ASN A 232 -6.10 3.66 17.38
C ASN A 232 -4.67 3.34 17.84
N ILE A 233 -3.89 2.62 17.01
CA ILE A 233 -2.48 2.31 17.29
C ILE A 233 -1.65 3.59 17.35
N ILE A 234 -1.81 4.51 16.40
CA ILE A 234 -1.11 5.80 16.37
C ILE A 234 -1.37 6.59 17.66
N LEU A 235 -2.64 6.67 18.10
CA LEU A 235 -3.00 7.35 19.35
C LEU A 235 -2.33 6.70 20.55
N LYS A 236 -2.44 5.38 20.68
CA LYS A 236 -1.82 4.62 21.78
C LYS A 236 -0.31 4.78 21.82
N GLU A 237 0.37 4.70 20.67
CA GLU A 237 1.81 4.94 20.59
C GLU A 237 2.20 6.37 20.97
N SER A 238 1.39 7.36 20.61
CA SER A 238 1.61 8.75 21.00
C SER A 238 1.54 8.93 22.52
N GLU A 239 0.62 8.25 23.19
CA GLU A 239 0.53 8.25 24.66
C GLU A 239 1.74 7.56 25.29
N ILE A 240 2.13 6.38 24.79
CA ILE A 240 3.31 5.65 25.26
C ILE A 240 4.58 6.51 25.10
N LYS A 241 4.77 7.18 23.97
CA LYS A 241 5.90 8.08 23.74
C LYS A 241 5.95 9.22 24.77
N LYS A 242 4.81 9.85 25.08
CA LYS A 242 4.72 10.88 26.14
C LYS A 242 5.10 10.33 27.50
N GLU A 243 4.65 9.14 27.85
CA GLU A 243 4.97 8.49 29.15
C GLU A 243 6.49 8.18 29.25
N ILE A 244 7.10 7.72 28.15
CA ILE A 244 8.56 7.51 28.07
C ILE A 244 9.32 8.83 28.24
N GLU A 245 8.88 9.89 27.56
CA GLU A 245 9.46 11.24 27.68
C GLU A 245 9.34 11.80 29.11
N ASN A 246 8.28 11.42 29.86
CA ASN A 246 8.11 11.74 31.27
C ASN A 246 8.95 10.85 32.21
N GLY A 247 9.77 9.94 31.67
CA GLY A 247 10.72 9.11 32.43
C GLY A 247 10.11 7.82 32.99
N ARG A 248 8.89 7.42 32.57
CA ARG A 248 8.34 6.10 32.95
C ARG A 248 9.08 4.97 32.23
N LEU A 249 9.24 3.85 32.95
CA LEU A 249 9.86 2.66 32.36
C LEU A 249 8.91 2.00 31.35
N LEU A 250 9.39 1.70 30.15
CA LEU A 250 8.60 1.03 29.11
C LEU A 250 8.02 -0.33 29.64
N SER A 251 8.81 -1.06 30.44
CA SER A 251 8.36 -2.31 31.05
C SER A 251 7.16 -2.16 32.00
N GLU A 252 6.98 -0.98 32.61
CA GLU A 252 5.80 -0.66 33.44
C GLU A 252 4.61 -0.28 32.56
N ILE A 253 4.85 0.54 31.53
CA ILE A 253 3.81 0.99 30.60
C ILE A 253 3.16 -0.21 29.90
N VAL A 254 3.95 -1.18 29.45
CA VAL A 254 3.46 -2.40 28.76
C VAL A 254 3.18 -3.58 29.73
N SER A 255 3.14 -3.32 31.03
CA SER A 255 2.76 -4.31 32.05
C SER A 255 3.61 -5.59 32.07
N LEU A 256 4.91 -5.48 31.86
CA LEU A 256 5.85 -6.60 32.00
C LEU A 256 6.30 -6.81 33.45
N ARG A 257 5.99 -5.89 34.37
CA ARG A 257 6.34 -5.87 35.78
C ARG A 257 5.19 -5.32 36.63
#